data_6d6b3fccd0c3bf9f97dd71dcd952b1c5
#
_entry.id   6d6b3fccd0c3bf9f97dd71dcd952b1c5
#
_cell.length_a   1.000
_cell.length_b   1.000
_cell.length_c   1.000
_cell.angle_alpha   90.00
_cell.angle_beta   90.00
_cell.angle_gamma   90.00
#
_symmetry.space_group_name_H-M   'P 1'
#
loop_
_entity.id
_entity.type
_entity.pdbx_description
1 polymer ?
#
loop_
_entity_poly.entity_id
_entity_poly.type
_entity_poly.pdbx_seq_one_letter_code
_entity_poly.pdbx_strand_id
1 'polypeptide(L)'
;MITAALPQPRKRASIGVSNFEPDQLLDLIAYNQVVPTINQIETNLYCQRSTERSWMDKKQVAHMAYAPLGQGSRNEMFQEPTVLSLAEKYSKTPAQVLLRFLTQKGIIVIPRSTQPEHIKENFNLFDFTLTADEMAQLSALDKKEPLIGRPETPELVEFSLTW
;
A
#
# COMPACT_ATOMS: atom_id res chain seq x y z
N MET A 1 45.08 29.83 5.95
CA MET A 1 44.46 28.67 5.26
C MET A 1 43.11 28.42 5.88
N ILE A 2 42.00 28.71 5.18
CA ILE A 2 40.64 28.45 5.68
C ILE A 2 40.32 27.05 5.20
N THR A 3 40.36 26.06 6.09
CA THR A 3 39.85 24.72 5.84
C THR A 3 38.33 24.81 5.90
N ALA A 4 37.69 24.92 4.73
CA ALA A 4 36.23 24.74 4.64
C ALA A 4 35.89 23.31 5.09
N ALA A 5 35.25 23.17 6.23
CA ALA A 5 34.71 21.89 6.67
C ALA A 5 33.72 21.40 5.64
N LEU A 6 33.94 20.22 5.06
CA LEU A 6 32.99 19.58 4.17
C LEU A 6 31.64 19.46 4.91
N PRO A 7 30.51 19.78 4.26
CA PRO A 7 29.23 19.65 4.89
C PRO A 7 29.03 18.20 5.34
N GLN A 8 28.73 18.02 6.64
CA GLN A 8 28.40 16.71 7.21
C GLN A 8 27.23 16.10 6.40
N PRO A 9 27.32 14.82 6.02
CA PRO A 9 26.21 14.18 5.31
C PRO A 9 24.95 14.29 6.17
N ARG A 10 23.88 14.83 5.60
CA ARG A 10 22.60 14.93 6.31
C ARG A 10 22.19 13.52 6.73
N LYS A 11 22.19 13.25 8.03
CA LYS A 11 21.69 11.99 8.57
C LYS A 11 20.22 11.87 8.20
N ARG A 12 19.86 10.88 7.40
CA ARG A 12 18.45 10.58 7.11
C ARG A 12 17.82 10.03 8.37
N ALA A 13 16.62 10.53 8.71
CA ALA A 13 15.91 10.12 9.92
C ALA A 13 15.33 8.68 9.78
N SER A 14 15.01 8.26 8.56
CA SER A 14 14.46 6.94 8.25
C SER A 14 14.75 6.54 6.81
N ILE A 15 14.67 5.24 6.53
CA ILE A 15 14.74 4.66 5.20
C ILE A 15 13.50 3.82 4.96
N GLY A 16 13.14 3.62 3.70
CA GLY A 16 12.07 2.73 3.27
C GLY A 16 12.50 1.91 2.06
N VAL A 17 11.77 0.84 1.82
CA VAL A 17 11.93 -0.03 0.65
C VAL A 17 10.62 -0.12 -0.12
N SER A 18 10.68 -0.63 -1.35
CA SER A 18 9.49 -0.87 -2.17
C SER A 18 9.60 -2.23 -2.85
N ASN A 19 8.48 -2.96 -2.89
CA ASN A 19 8.36 -4.28 -3.50
C ASN A 19 9.32 -5.34 -2.92
N PHE A 20 9.60 -5.25 -1.62
CA PHE A 20 10.38 -6.28 -0.93
C PHE A 20 9.44 -7.41 -0.48
N GLU A 21 9.70 -8.60 -0.99
CA GLU A 21 9.07 -9.81 -0.50
C GLU A 21 9.60 -10.17 0.91
N PRO A 22 8.89 -11.02 1.69
CA PRO A 22 9.28 -11.30 3.07
C PRO A 22 10.71 -11.77 3.27
N ASP A 23 11.21 -12.63 2.40
CA ASP A 23 12.60 -13.13 2.42
C ASP A 23 13.60 -12.01 2.16
N GLN A 24 13.37 -11.17 1.15
CA GLN A 24 14.21 -10.02 0.83
C GLN A 24 14.24 -9.00 1.98
N LEU A 25 13.07 -8.75 2.59
CA LEU A 25 12.98 -7.83 3.74
C LEU A 25 13.76 -8.38 4.95
N LEU A 26 13.63 -9.67 5.24
CA LEU A 26 14.35 -10.33 6.33
C LEU A 26 15.86 -10.33 6.10
N ASP A 27 16.29 -10.60 4.87
CA ASP A 27 17.69 -10.59 4.47
C ASP A 27 18.30 -9.19 4.65
N LEU A 28 17.58 -8.16 4.16
CA LEU A 28 18.00 -6.77 4.35
C LEU A 28 18.15 -6.42 5.83
N ILE A 29 17.22 -6.84 6.69
CA ILE A 29 17.24 -6.57 8.13
C ILE A 29 18.39 -7.34 8.82
N ALA A 30 18.65 -8.58 8.40
CA ALA A 30 19.67 -9.43 9.02
C ALA A 30 21.10 -8.93 8.79
N TYR A 31 21.35 -8.34 7.62
CA TYR A 31 22.70 -7.92 7.22
C TYR A 31 22.95 -6.41 7.30
N ASN A 32 21.98 -5.62 7.80
CA ASN A 32 22.11 -4.17 7.92
C ASN A 32 21.75 -3.68 9.32
N GLN A 33 22.39 -2.57 9.74
CA GLN A 33 22.15 -1.97 11.05
C GLN A 33 20.87 -1.16 11.15
N VAL A 34 20.31 -0.75 10.00
CA VAL A 34 19.12 0.11 9.95
C VAL A 34 17.96 -0.68 9.35
N VAL A 35 16.93 -0.88 10.16
CA VAL A 35 15.68 -1.50 9.73
C VAL A 35 14.88 -0.50 8.90
N PRO A 36 14.34 -0.88 7.72
CA PRO A 36 13.42 -0.02 6.98
C PRO A 36 12.19 0.32 7.80
N THR A 37 11.77 1.58 7.76
CA THR A 37 10.56 2.02 8.47
C THR A 37 9.29 1.64 7.71
N ILE A 38 9.37 1.57 6.38
CA ILE A 38 8.25 1.32 5.47
C ILE A 38 8.68 0.34 4.38
N ASN A 39 7.76 -0.57 4.02
CA ASN A 39 7.78 -1.27 2.73
C ASN A 39 6.54 -0.85 1.94
N GLN A 40 6.75 -0.28 0.75
CA GLN A 40 5.68 0.13 -0.15
C GLN A 40 5.45 -0.96 -1.19
N ILE A 41 4.29 -1.62 -1.14
CA ILE A 41 3.94 -2.71 -2.05
C ILE A 41 2.55 -2.50 -2.65
N GLU A 42 2.28 -3.11 -3.80
CA GLU A 42 0.93 -3.14 -4.36
C GLU A 42 -0.03 -3.74 -3.35
N THR A 43 -1.09 -2.98 -2.99
CA THR A 43 -2.11 -3.50 -2.09
C THR A 43 -3.45 -2.85 -2.40
N ASN A 44 -4.44 -3.69 -2.68
CA ASN A 44 -5.80 -3.29 -3.03
C ASN A 44 -6.78 -4.41 -2.64
N LEU A 45 -8.06 -4.28 -3.01
CA LEU A 45 -9.11 -5.24 -2.67
C LEU A 45 -8.78 -6.68 -3.13
N TYR A 46 -8.22 -6.83 -4.33
CA TYR A 46 -7.95 -8.12 -4.95
C TYR A 46 -6.53 -8.66 -4.70
N CYS A 47 -5.64 -7.81 -4.19
CA CYS A 47 -4.28 -8.15 -3.80
C CYS A 47 -3.98 -7.59 -2.42
N GLN A 48 -4.36 -8.31 -1.35
CA GLN A 48 -4.35 -7.78 0.02
C GLN A 48 -3.03 -7.97 0.76
N ARG A 49 -2.10 -8.74 0.20
CA ARG A 49 -0.74 -8.94 0.74
C ARG A 49 -0.70 -9.34 2.22
N SER A 50 -1.60 -10.25 2.61
CA SER A 50 -1.77 -10.65 4.02
C SER A 50 -0.54 -11.35 4.59
N THR A 51 0.17 -12.15 3.79
CA THR A 51 1.40 -12.83 4.18
C THR A 51 2.53 -11.83 4.40
N GLU A 52 2.77 -10.96 3.43
CA GLU A 52 3.81 -9.92 3.46
C GLU A 52 3.57 -8.99 4.64
N ARG A 53 2.32 -8.60 4.85
CA ARG A 53 1.92 -7.79 5.99
C ARG A 53 2.25 -8.44 7.33
N SER A 54 1.93 -9.73 7.50
CA SER A 54 2.24 -10.47 8.73
C SER A 54 3.75 -10.42 9.09
N TRP A 55 4.62 -10.45 8.08
CA TRP A 55 6.06 -10.33 8.28
C TRP A 55 6.48 -8.89 8.56
N MET A 56 5.90 -7.90 7.90
CA MET A 56 6.13 -6.49 8.20
C MET A 56 5.72 -6.14 9.64
N ASP A 57 4.54 -6.59 10.08
CA ASP A 57 4.05 -6.37 11.46
C ASP A 57 5.02 -6.96 12.49
N LYS A 58 5.52 -8.20 12.28
CA LYS A 58 6.52 -8.83 13.15
C LYS A 58 7.84 -8.06 13.24
N LYS A 59 8.20 -7.33 12.19
CA LYS A 59 9.44 -6.55 12.10
C LYS A 59 9.24 -5.06 12.38
N GLN A 60 8.03 -4.64 12.72
CA GLN A 60 7.67 -3.23 12.95
C GLN A 60 7.94 -2.34 11.73
N VAL A 61 7.79 -2.90 10.53
CA VAL A 61 7.87 -2.19 9.24
C VAL A 61 6.47 -1.78 8.83
N ALA A 62 6.24 -0.50 8.60
CA ALA A 62 4.93 -0.02 8.18
C ALA A 62 4.59 -0.47 6.75
N HIS A 63 3.36 -0.96 6.57
CA HIS A 63 2.83 -1.33 5.27
C HIS A 63 2.27 -0.08 4.57
N MET A 64 2.80 0.27 3.40
CA MET A 64 2.27 1.32 2.54
C MET A 64 1.77 0.72 1.22
N ALA A 65 0.54 1.09 0.84
CA ALA A 65 -0.13 0.57 -0.35
C ALA A 65 0.02 1.54 -1.53
N TYR A 66 0.71 1.14 -2.60
CA TYR A 66 0.50 1.80 -3.90
C TYR A 66 -0.65 1.11 -4.65
N ALA A 67 -1.23 1.81 -5.62
CA ALA A 67 -2.42 1.40 -6.36
C ALA A 67 -3.58 0.89 -5.47
N PRO A 68 -3.94 1.59 -4.37
CA PRO A 68 -4.97 1.11 -3.44
C PRO A 68 -6.36 1.02 -4.06
N LEU A 69 -6.58 1.66 -5.21
CA LEU A 69 -7.80 1.63 -6.01
C LEU A 69 -7.67 0.80 -7.29
N GLY A 70 -6.64 -0.06 -7.40
CA GLY A 70 -6.49 -1.05 -8.47
C GLY A 70 -6.08 -0.52 -9.83
N GLN A 71 -5.70 0.76 -9.95
CA GLN A 71 -5.20 1.38 -11.18
C GLN A 71 -5.99 0.97 -12.45
N GLY A 72 -5.50 0.02 -13.26
CA GLY A 72 -6.15 -0.48 -14.48
C GLY A 72 -7.45 -1.27 -14.23
N SER A 73 -7.57 -1.96 -13.09
CA SER A 73 -8.74 -2.75 -12.66
C SER A 73 -9.71 -1.96 -11.76
N ARG A 74 -9.57 -0.65 -11.71
CA ARG A 74 -10.40 0.24 -10.88
C ARG A 74 -11.89 0.03 -11.10
N ASN A 75 -12.34 -0.05 -12.35
CA ASN A 75 -13.75 -0.16 -12.68
C ASN A 75 -14.34 -1.48 -12.16
N GLU A 76 -13.61 -2.58 -12.24
CA GLU A 76 -14.03 -3.88 -11.70
C GLU A 76 -14.24 -3.81 -10.19
N MET A 77 -13.27 -3.25 -9.44
CA MET A 77 -13.39 -3.08 -7.98
C MET A 77 -14.54 -2.16 -7.58
N PHE A 78 -14.79 -1.11 -8.36
CA PHE A 78 -15.87 -0.15 -8.07
C PHE A 78 -17.25 -0.72 -8.33
N GLN A 79 -17.36 -1.73 -9.21
CA GLN A 79 -18.61 -2.43 -9.51
C GLN A 79 -18.80 -3.71 -8.68
N GLU A 80 -17.86 -4.02 -7.79
CA GLU A 80 -17.98 -5.17 -6.89
C GLU A 80 -19.24 -5.04 -6.02
N PRO A 81 -20.18 -6.01 -6.05
CA PRO A 81 -21.47 -5.89 -5.36
C PRO A 81 -21.34 -5.58 -3.87
N THR A 82 -20.37 -6.19 -3.19
CA THR A 82 -20.10 -5.92 -1.77
C THR A 82 -19.67 -4.46 -1.57
N VAL A 83 -18.82 -3.93 -2.44
CA VAL A 83 -18.34 -2.54 -2.33
C VAL A 83 -19.48 -1.55 -2.59
N LEU A 84 -20.33 -1.80 -3.59
CA LEU A 84 -21.49 -0.96 -3.91
C LEU A 84 -22.50 -0.94 -2.75
N SER A 85 -22.82 -2.11 -2.19
CA SER A 85 -23.73 -2.21 -1.04
C SER A 85 -23.22 -1.43 0.18
N LEU A 86 -21.92 -1.51 0.47
CA LEU A 86 -21.31 -0.75 1.57
C LEU A 86 -21.26 0.75 1.26
N ALA A 87 -20.99 1.13 0.02
CA ALA A 87 -20.99 2.52 -0.42
C ALA A 87 -22.38 3.16 -0.21
N GLU A 88 -23.46 2.45 -0.60
CA GLU A 88 -24.84 2.89 -0.35
C GLU A 88 -25.14 2.99 1.15
N LYS A 89 -24.84 1.94 1.92
CA LYS A 89 -25.07 1.88 3.38
C LYS A 89 -24.47 3.07 4.12
N TYR A 90 -23.24 3.45 3.78
CA TYR A 90 -22.51 4.52 4.46
C TYR A 90 -22.64 5.89 3.77
N SER A 91 -23.41 5.98 2.67
CA SER A 91 -23.49 7.19 1.83
C SER A 91 -22.10 7.68 1.42
N LYS A 92 -21.24 6.75 0.98
CA LYS A 92 -19.86 6.96 0.53
C LYS A 92 -19.66 6.51 -0.92
N THR A 93 -18.58 6.94 -1.53
CA THR A 93 -18.18 6.43 -2.84
C THR A 93 -17.48 5.06 -2.70
N PRO A 94 -17.49 4.21 -3.74
CA PRO A 94 -16.70 2.97 -3.76
C PRO A 94 -15.23 3.19 -3.41
N ALA A 95 -14.64 4.29 -3.90
CA ALA A 95 -13.25 4.66 -3.57
C ALA A 95 -13.06 4.85 -2.07
N GLN A 96 -13.97 5.56 -1.40
CA GLN A 96 -13.90 5.77 0.04
C GLN A 96 -14.02 4.46 0.83
N VAL A 97 -14.91 3.55 0.42
CA VAL A 97 -15.03 2.22 1.05
C VAL A 97 -13.73 1.43 0.92
N LEU A 98 -13.14 1.38 -0.27
CA LEU A 98 -11.88 0.67 -0.52
C LEU A 98 -10.71 1.26 0.27
N LEU A 99 -10.58 2.58 0.29
CA LEU A 99 -9.53 3.25 1.07
C LEU A 99 -9.74 3.05 2.57
N ARG A 100 -11.00 3.11 3.04
CA ARG A 100 -11.32 2.86 4.45
C ARG A 100 -11.00 1.44 4.86
N PHE A 101 -11.30 0.45 4.02
CA PHE A 101 -10.93 -0.95 4.25
C PHE A 101 -9.43 -1.12 4.50
N LEU A 102 -8.59 -0.50 3.69
CA LEU A 102 -7.13 -0.58 3.85
C LEU A 102 -6.65 0.21 5.07
N THR A 103 -7.13 1.45 5.26
CA THR A 103 -6.71 2.27 6.41
C THR A 103 -7.17 1.70 7.74
N GLN A 104 -8.33 1.04 7.78
CA GLN A 104 -8.83 0.36 8.98
C GLN A 104 -8.01 -0.88 9.34
N LYS A 105 -7.32 -1.49 8.38
CA LYS A 105 -6.28 -2.49 8.60
C LYS A 105 -4.95 -1.88 9.08
N GLY A 106 -4.81 -0.55 9.20
CA GLY A 106 -3.55 0.12 9.54
C GLY A 106 -2.58 0.25 8.38
N ILE A 107 -3.04 0.10 7.13
CA ILE A 107 -2.23 0.26 5.92
C ILE A 107 -2.24 1.73 5.51
N ILE A 108 -1.07 2.29 5.25
CA ILE A 108 -0.91 3.65 4.71
C ILE A 108 -1.28 3.60 3.22
N VAL A 109 -2.21 4.44 2.78
CA VAL A 109 -2.66 4.47 1.38
C VAL A 109 -2.18 5.75 0.68
N ILE A 110 -1.76 5.61 -0.58
CA ILE A 110 -1.31 6.74 -1.42
C ILE A 110 -2.13 6.81 -2.72
N PRO A 111 -3.44 7.13 -2.64
CA PRO A 111 -4.29 7.25 -3.82
C PRO A 111 -3.87 8.46 -4.67
N ARG A 112 -3.85 8.29 -5.98
CA ARG A 112 -3.57 9.37 -6.93
C ARG A 112 -4.87 9.94 -7.49
N SER A 113 -5.00 11.27 -7.53
CA SER A 113 -6.02 11.97 -8.31
C SER A 113 -5.49 13.30 -8.82
N THR A 114 -6.01 13.73 -9.98
CA THR A 114 -5.81 15.06 -10.55
C THR A 114 -7.04 15.95 -10.38
N GLN A 115 -8.14 15.41 -9.83
CA GLN A 115 -9.40 16.13 -9.63
C GLN A 115 -9.52 16.54 -8.16
N PRO A 116 -9.72 17.85 -7.86
CA PRO A 116 -9.82 18.35 -6.50
C PRO A 116 -10.91 17.67 -5.66
N GLU A 117 -12.05 17.35 -6.28
CA GLU A 117 -13.17 16.67 -5.62
C GLU A 117 -12.77 15.28 -5.15
N HIS A 118 -12.11 14.49 -6.01
CA HIS A 118 -11.64 13.16 -5.63
C HIS A 118 -10.54 13.21 -4.56
N ILE A 119 -9.71 14.27 -4.55
CA ILE A 119 -8.72 14.46 -3.48
C ILE A 119 -9.43 14.66 -2.14
N LYS A 120 -10.48 15.50 -2.09
CA LYS A 120 -11.28 15.71 -0.89
C LYS A 120 -11.97 14.42 -0.43
N GLU A 121 -12.57 13.67 -1.35
CA GLU A 121 -13.19 12.38 -1.07
C GLU A 121 -12.19 11.39 -0.47
N ASN A 122 -10.98 11.30 -1.03
CA ASN A 122 -9.93 10.42 -0.53
C ASN A 122 -9.45 10.76 0.89
N PHE A 123 -9.67 11.98 1.37
CA PHE A 123 -9.40 12.40 2.76
C PHE A 123 -10.60 12.16 3.69
N ASN A 124 -11.82 12.12 3.17
CA ASN A 124 -13.04 11.97 3.98
C ASN A 124 -13.36 10.48 4.26
N LEU A 125 -12.46 9.80 4.98
CA LEU A 125 -12.49 8.37 5.27
C LEU A 125 -12.78 8.03 6.74
N PHE A 126 -12.68 9.00 7.64
CA PHE A 126 -12.59 8.74 9.08
C PHE A 126 -13.90 9.02 9.83
N ASP A 127 -14.94 9.41 9.12
CA ASP A 127 -16.28 9.68 9.64
C ASP A 127 -17.21 8.46 9.65
N PHE A 128 -16.73 7.30 9.17
CA PHE A 128 -17.42 6.01 9.22
C PHE A 128 -16.44 4.88 9.55
N THR A 129 -16.98 3.75 9.98
CA THR A 129 -16.20 2.56 10.34
C THR A 129 -16.90 1.31 9.81
N LEU A 130 -16.17 0.49 9.08
CA LEU A 130 -16.63 -0.82 8.64
C LEU A 130 -16.68 -1.78 9.83
N THR A 131 -17.74 -2.56 9.94
CA THR A 131 -17.87 -3.59 10.98
C THR A 131 -16.90 -4.76 10.75
N ALA A 132 -16.74 -5.63 11.74
CA ALA A 132 -15.89 -6.81 11.60
C ALA A 132 -16.37 -7.74 10.47
N ASP A 133 -17.69 -7.91 10.33
CA ASP A 133 -18.29 -8.74 9.28
C ASP A 133 -18.06 -8.13 7.88
N GLU A 134 -18.20 -6.82 7.74
CA GLU A 134 -17.93 -6.12 6.48
C GLU A 134 -16.46 -6.19 6.09
N MET A 135 -15.57 -6.05 7.08
CA MET A 135 -14.14 -6.25 6.88
C MET A 135 -13.82 -7.68 6.44
N ALA A 136 -14.52 -8.68 6.99
CA ALA A 136 -14.38 -10.08 6.59
C ALA A 136 -14.89 -10.32 5.16
N GLN A 137 -16.06 -9.76 4.80
CA GLN A 137 -16.60 -9.83 3.43
C GLN A 137 -15.63 -9.25 2.39
N LEU A 138 -15.10 -8.05 2.64
CA LEU A 138 -14.10 -7.45 1.75
C LEU A 138 -12.79 -8.25 1.73
N SER A 139 -12.39 -8.82 2.87
CA SER A 139 -11.19 -9.65 2.93
C SER A 139 -11.32 -10.95 2.13
N ALA A 140 -12.52 -11.50 2.00
CA ALA A 140 -12.80 -12.70 1.21
C ALA A 140 -12.64 -12.50 -0.31
N LEU A 141 -12.58 -11.24 -0.79
CA LEU A 141 -12.40 -10.90 -2.21
C LEU A 141 -10.93 -10.92 -2.66
N ASP A 142 -10.00 -11.28 -1.79
CA ASP A 142 -8.57 -11.35 -2.11
C ASP A 142 -8.28 -12.44 -3.16
N LYS A 143 -7.87 -12.03 -4.36
CA LYS A 143 -7.45 -12.93 -5.44
C LYS A 143 -6.00 -13.38 -5.29
N LYS A 144 -5.23 -12.73 -4.41
CA LYS A 144 -3.80 -12.97 -4.13
C LYS A 144 -2.89 -12.79 -5.35
N GLU A 145 -3.34 -12.05 -6.33
CA GLU A 145 -2.59 -11.79 -7.56
C GLU A 145 -2.37 -10.29 -7.73
N PRO A 146 -1.12 -9.84 -7.95
CA PRO A 146 -0.83 -8.46 -8.28
C PRO A 146 -1.48 -8.07 -9.61
N LEU A 147 -2.05 -6.86 -9.68
CA LEU A 147 -2.70 -6.33 -10.88
C LEU A 147 -1.72 -5.56 -11.79
N ILE A 148 -0.61 -5.08 -11.23
CA ILE A 148 0.36 -4.22 -11.93
C ILE A 148 1.60 -5.00 -12.38
N GLY A 149 1.62 -6.29 -12.14
CA GLY A 149 2.74 -7.19 -12.45
C GLY A 149 3.44 -7.70 -11.19
N ARG A 150 4.41 -8.55 -11.42
CA ARG A 150 5.23 -9.16 -10.37
C ARG A 150 6.63 -8.58 -10.45
N PRO A 151 6.96 -7.57 -9.62
CA PRO A 151 8.27 -6.92 -9.65
C PRO A 151 9.44 -7.88 -9.35
N GLU A 152 9.13 -9.04 -8.79
CA GLU A 152 10.09 -10.11 -8.49
C GLU A 152 10.43 -11.00 -9.70
N THR A 153 9.80 -10.82 -10.86
CA THR A 153 10.13 -11.63 -12.03
C THR A 153 11.43 -11.15 -12.70
N PRO A 154 12.29 -12.07 -13.15
CA PRO A 154 13.55 -11.71 -13.82
C PRO A 154 13.36 -10.75 -15.00
N GLU A 155 12.30 -10.95 -15.78
CA GLU A 155 11.97 -10.14 -16.96
C GLU A 155 11.68 -8.70 -16.58
N LEU A 156 10.96 -8.47 -15.47
CA LEU A 156 10.65 -7.12 -15.01
C LEU A 156 11.87 -6.44 -14.38
N VAL A 157 12.71 -7.21 -13.69
CA VAL A 157 13.99 -6.70 -13.18
C VAL A 157 14.88 -6.28 -14.36
N GLU A 158 15.02 -7.12 -15.37
CA GLU A 158 15.81 -6.81 -16.58
C GLU A 158 15.27 -5.56 -17.29
N PHE A 159 13.94 -5.45 -17.45
CA PHE A 159 13.31 -4.25 -18.00
C PHE A 159 13.60 -2.99 -17.18
N SER A 160 13.60 -3.08 -15.86
CA SER A 160 13.88 -1.93 -15.00
C SER A 160 15.32 -1.41 -15.09
N LEU A 161 16.28 -2.23 -15.53
CA LEU A 161 17.67 -1.84 -15.74
C LEU A 161 17.88 -1.01 -17.03
N THR A 162 16.85 -0.88 -17.87
CA THR A 162 16.88 -0.12 -19.13
C THR A 162 16.41 1.33 -18.99
N TRP A 163 16.12 1.81 -17.79
CA TRP A 163 15.59 3.14 -17.47
C TRP A 163 16.68 4.15 -17.17
#